data_d2db8a44db8639428c0bd75bbc47a6ba
#
_entry.id   d2db8a44db8639428c0bd75bbc47a6ba
#
_cell.length_a   1.000
_cell.length_b   1.000
_cell.length_c   1.000
_cell.angle_alpha   90.00
_cell.angle_beta   90.00
_cell.angle_gamma   90.00
#
_symmetry.space_group_name_H-M   'P 1'
#
loop_
_entity.id
_entity.type
_entity.pdbx_description
1 polymer ?
#
loop_
_entity_poly.entity_id
_entity_poly.type
_entity_poly.pdbx_seq_one_letter_code
_entity_poly.pdbx_strand_id
1 'polypeptide(L)'
;MNLSRKLNAPASFIYNKLIESSIHDINASINRGLSPDEIKGFKYEKTFLSGHKATIHIVDVVENELYQFKTTTSIREFVTTYKIKELSSNQCEVTCTETIESHGPMLKYNDMLTGAVLGWSKRKQLKKVLDAMAATYK
;
A
#
# COMPACT_ATOMS: atom_id res chain seq x y z
N MET A 1 -8.56 3.51 -7.75
CA MET A 1 -9.09 3.79 -6.39
C MET A 1 -8.41 5.03 -5.82
N ASN A 2 -9.14 5.88 -5.17
CA ASN A 2 -8.62 7.05 -4.48
C ASN A 2 -9.36 7.20 -3.14
N LEU A 3 -8.63 7.28 -2.04
CA LEU A 3 -9.19 7.34 -0.70
C LEU A 3 -8.39 8.31 0.16
N SER A 4 -9.08 9.23 0.83
CA SER A 4 -8.49 10.10 1.85
C SER A 4 -9.15 9.84 3.19
N ARG A 5 -8.34 9.78 4.26
CA ARG A 5 -8.82 9.52 5.61
C ARG A 5 -8.06 10.36 6.62
N LYS A 6 -8.79 11.08 7.46
CA LYS A 6 -8.19 11.78 8.61
C LYS A 6 -8.05 10.82 9.78
N LEU A 7 -6.89 10.80 10.40
CA LEU A 7 -6.57 9.87 11.48
C LEU A 7 -6.11 10.63 12.71
N ASN A 8 -6.52 10.15 13.88
CA ASN A 8 -6.11 10.71 15.18
C ASN A 8 -4.78 10.12 15.64
N ALA A 9 -3.75 10.35 14.84
CA ALA A 9 -2.38 9.93 15.11
C ALA A 9 -1.43 10.82 14.32
N PRO A 10 -0.18 11.00 14.80
CA PRO A 10 0.81 11.78 14.07
C PRO A 10 1.19 11.12 12.74
N ALA A 11 1.59 11.94 11.77
CA ALA A 11 2.07 11.45 10.47
C ALA A 11 3.22 10.44 10.63
N SER A 12 4.16 10.70 11.53
CA SER A 12 5.29 9.80 11.80
C SER A 12 4.84 8.44 12.31
N PHE A 13 3.81 8.40 13.16
CA PHE A 13 3.29 7.15 13.69
C PHE A 13 2.68 6.28 12.56
N ILE A 14 1.85 6.88 11.72
CA ILE A 14 1.21 6.18 10.61
C ILE A 14 2.25 5.74 9.57
N TYR A 15 3.20 6.60 9.22
CA TYR A 15 4.28 6.26 8.31
C TYR A 15 5.05 5.04 8.82
N ASN A 16 5.44 5.04 10.10
CA ASN A 16 6.18 3.93 10.69
C ASN A 16 5.38 2.63 10.68
N LYS A 17 4.06 2.69 10.89
CA LYS A 17 3.20 1.51 10.80
C LYS A 17 3.15 0.93 9.40
N LEU A 18 3.08 1.79 8.37
CA LEU A 18 3.10 1.34 6.97
C LEU A 18 4.44 0.68 6.63
N ILE A 19 5.55 1.28 7.06
CA ILE A 19 6.90 0.74 6.81
C ILE A 19 7.11 -0.58 7.57
N GLU A 20 6.69 -0.67 8.82
CA GLU A 20 6.77 -1.92 9.60
C GLU A 20 5.98 -3.05 8.93
N SER A 21 4.79 -2.75 8.42
CA SER A 21 3.98 -3.73 7.67
C SER A 21 4.70 -4.21 6.42
N SER A 22 5.35 -3.31 5.71
CA SER A 22 6.12 -3.65 4.50
C SER A 22 7.30 -4.54 4.84
N ILE A 23 8.06 -4.20 5.87
CA ILE A 23 9.21 -4.99 6.32
C ILE A 23 8.77 -6.38 6.78
N HIS A 24 7.67 -6.46 7.52
CA HIS A 24 7.10 -7.74 7.96
C HIS A 24 6.75 -8.62 6.76
N ASP A 25 6.11 -8.06 5.75
CA ASP A 25 5.74 -8.77 4.53
C ASP A 25 6.97 -9.28 3.76
N ILE A 26 8.00 -8.43 3.63
CA ILE A 26 9.26 -8.81 2.99
C ILE A 26 9.93 -9.96 3.73
N ASN A 27 10.03 -9.87 5.06
CA ASN A 27 10.68 -10.90 5.88
C ASN A 27 9.91 -12.22 5.85
N ALA A 28 8.57 -12.17 5.80
CA ALA A 28 7.74 -13.36 5.66
C ALA A 28 7.94 -14.04 4.31
N SER A 29 8.22 -13.26 3.26
CA SER A 29 8.36 -13.77 1.90
C SER A 29 9.76 -14.31 1.60
N ILE A 30 10.81 -13.66 2.10
CA ILE A 30 12.20 -13.99 1.76
C ILE A 30 13.11 -14.20 2.99
N ASN A 31 12.56 -14.08 4.18
CA ASN A 31 13.28 -14.28 5.45
C ASN A 31 14.58 -13.45 5.56
N ARG A 32 14.49 -12.18 5.19
CA ARG A 32 15.62 -11.25 5.21
C ARG A 32 15.32 -10.09 6.16
N GLY A 33 16.22 -9.84 7.11
CA GLY A 33 16.06 -8.76 8.09
C GLY A 33 16.43 -7.40 7.53
N LEU A 34 15.49 -6.74 6.85
CA LEU A 34 15.70 -5.40 6.31
C LEU A 34 15.38 -4.32 7.34
N SER A 35 16.17 -3.25 7.33
CA SER A 35 15.87 -2.03 8.08
C SER A 35 15.05 -1.07 7.21
N PRO A 36 14.34 -0.08 7.80
CA PRO A 36 13.56 0.90 7.04
C PRO A 36 14.37 1.63 5.96
N ASP A 37 15.65 1.84 6.18
CA ASP A 37 16.52 2.56 5.23
C ASP A 37 16.85 1.74 3.99
N GLU A 38 16.63 0.43 4.02
CA GLU A 38 17.00 -0.48 2.95
C GLU A 38 15.85 -0.81 1.99
N ILE A 39 14.62 -0.40 2.30
CA ILE A 39 13.46 -0.85 1.51
C ILE A 39 13.27 -0.09 0.21
N LYS A 40 13.73 1.16 0.10
CA LYS A 40 13.59 1.95 -1.13
C LYS A 40 14.31 1.26 -2.29
N GLY A 41 13.58 1.01 -3.37
CA GLY A 41 14.09 0.31 -4.53
C GLY A 41 14.13 -1.20 -4.41
N PHE A 42 13.76 -1.75 -3.25
CA PHE A 42 13.78 -3.18 -3.01
C PHE A 42 12.69 -3.90 -3.79
N LYS A 43 13.04 -5.05 -4.38
CA LYS A 43 12.10 -5.92 -5.09
C LYS A 43 12.07 -7.29 -4.44
N TYR A 44 10.88 -7.87 -4.32
CA TYR A 44 10.73 -9.23 -3.82
C TYR A 44 9.53 -9.91 -4.45
N GLU A 45 9.54 -11.25 -4.47
CA GLU A 45 8.43 -12.04 -4.96
C GLU A 45 7.56 -12.45 -3.76
N LYS A 46 6.26 -12.28 -3.92
CA LYS A 46 5.27 -12.64 -2.90
C LYS A 46 4.31 -13.68 -3.48
N THR A 47 4.02 -14.71 -2.69
CA THR A 47 3.00 -15.71 -3.03
C THR A 47 1.79 -15.46 -2.13
N PHE A 48 0.63 -15.20 -2.76
CA PHE A 48 -0.62 -15.00 -2.04
C PHE A 48 -1.24 -16.34 -1.63
N LEU A 49 -2.21 -16.29 -0.72
CA LEU A 49 -2.92 -17.48 -0.25
C LEU A 49 -3.57 -18.27 -1.39
N SER A 50 -3.98 -17.58 -2.45
CA SER A 50 -4.54 -18.21 -3.66
C SER A 50 -3.52 -18.99 -4.49
N GLY A 51 -2.23 -18.91 -4.16
CA GLY A 51 -1.14 -19.50 -4.94
C GLY A 51 -0.60 -18.60 -6.04
N HIS A 52 -1.23 -17.47 -6.31
CA HIS A 52 -0.74 -16.51 -7.29
C HIS A 52 0.52 -15.82 -6.80
N LYS A 53 1.43 -15.55 -7.73
CA LYS A 53 2.69 -14.85 -7.43
C LYS A 53 2.68 -13.45 -8.02
N ALA A 54 3.32 -12.53 -7.32
CA ALA A 54 3.50 -11.17 -7.75
C ALA A 54 4.89 -10.68 -7.37
N THR A 55 5.44 -9.74 -8.15
CA THR A 55 6.65 -9.03 -7.79
C THR A 55 6.25 -7.70 -7.18
N ILE A 56 6.76 -7.43 -5.99
CA ILE A 56 6.54 -6.17 -5.28
C ILE A 56 7.82 -5.34 -5.40
N HIS A 57 7.68 -4.12 -5.85
CA HIS A 57 8.80 -3.18 -5.97
C HIS A 57 8.48 -1.92 -5.16
N ILE A 58 9.27 -1.65 -4.13
CA ILE A 58 9.14 -0.42 -3.36
C ILE A 58 9.77 0.70 -4.18
N VAL A 59 8.92 1.53 -4.79
CA VAL A 59 9.36 2.53 -5.76
C VAL A 59 9.96 3.74 -5.07
N ASP A 60 9.28 4.26 -4.05
CA ASP A 60 9.72 5.46 -3.36
C ASP A 60 9.21 5.49 -1.92
N VAL A 61 10.02 6.04 -1.04
CA VAL A 61 9.65 6.33 0.35
C VAL A 61 10.25 7.67 0.72
N VAL A 62 9.43 8.53 1.35
CA VAL A 62 9.86 9.79 1.94
C VAL A 62 9.35 9.80 3.37
N GLU A 63 10.24 9.92 4.33
CA GLU A 63 9.90 9.81 5.74
C GLU A 63 8.72 10.71 6.11
N ASN A 64 7.71 10.12 6.74
CA ASN A 64 6.48 10.78 7.21
C ASN A 64 5.60 11.39 6.12
N GLU A 65 5.92 11.20 4.83
CA GLU A 65 5.20 11.85 3.72
C GLU A 65 4.72 10.89 2.63
N LEU A 66 5.53 9.89 2.27
CA LEU A 66 5.25 9.09 1.08
C LEU A 66 5.70 7.64 1.22
N TYR A 67 4.83 6.73 0.80
CA TYR A 67 5.16 5.32 0.62
C TYR A 67 4.49 4.84 -0.66
N GLN A 68 5.30 4.42 -1.64
CA GLN A 68 4.79 3.98 -2.94
C GLN A 68 5.41 2.65 -3.33
N PHE A 69 4.58 1.73 -3.76
CA PHE A 69 5.05 0.44 -4.28
C PHE A 69 4.25 0.01 -5.50
N LYS A 70 4.88 -0.83 -6.31
CA LYS A 70 4.31 -1.41 -7.52
C LYS A 70 4.18 -2.92 -7.33
N THR A 71 3.02 -3.45 -7.67
CA THR A 71 2.75 -4.89 -7.67
C THR A 71 2.56 -5.35 -9.11
N THR A 72 3.38 -6.27 -9.57
CA THR A 72 3.33 -6.78 -10.95
C THR A 72 2.95 -8.26 -10.94
N THR A 73 1.88 -8.58 -11.62
CA THR A 73 1.46 -9.97 -11.87
C THR A 73 1.65 -10.27 -13.35
N SER A 74 1.31 -11.49 -13.78
CA SER A 74 1.43 -11.89 -15.19
C SER A 74 0.55 -11.06 -16.13
N ILE A 75 -0.56 -10.49 -15.63
CA ILE A 75 -1.56 -9.81 -16.45
C ILE A 75 -1.82 -8.36 -16.04
N ARG A 76 -1.41 -7.95 -14.87
CA ARG A 76 -1.72 -6.60 -14.32
C ARG A 76 -0.55 -6.00 -13.60
N GLU A 77 -0.56 -4.68 -13.54
CA GLU A 77 0.40 -3.90 -12.77
C GLU A 77 -0.38 -2.89 -11.95
N PHE A 78 -0.12 -2.86 -10.64
CA PHE A 78 -0.77 -1.96 -9.69
C PHE A 78 0.27 -1.02 -9.12
N VAL A 79 -0.02 0.28 -9.10
CA VAL A 79 0.81 1.25 -8.38
C VAL A 79 -0.01 1.79 -7.22
N THR A 80 0.47 1.55 -6.01
CA THR A 80 -0.18 1.99 -4.77
C THR A 80 0.65 3.09 -4.14
N THR A 81 0.03 4.23 -3.87
CA THR A 81 0.69 5.40 -3.30
C THR A 81 -0.04 5.84 -2.04
N TYR A 82 0.69 5.90 -0.92
CA TYR A 82 0.22 6.51 0.32
C TYR A 82 0.91 7.85 0.49
N LYS A 83 0.14 8.92 0.55
CA LYS A 83 0.63 10.25 0.88
C LYS A 83 0.11 10.63 2.24
N ILE A 84 0.99 11.12 3.10
CA ILE A 84 0.64 11.47 4.47
C ILE A 84 0.87 12.96 4.65
N LYS A 85 -0.17 13.65 5.12
CA LYS A 85 -0.11 15.08 5.40
C LYS A 85 -0.33 15.30 6.88
N GLU A 86 0.63 15.94 7.55
CA GLU A 86 0.47 16.29 8.95
C GLU A 86 -0.54 17.44 9.08
N LEU A 87 -1.54 17.25 9.95
CA LEU A 87 -2.54 18.27 10.24
C LEU A 87 -2.27 18.96 11.56
N SER A 88 -1.77 18.21 12.54
CA SER A 88 -1.37 18.71 13.86
C SER A 88 -0.40 17.71 14.47
N SER A 89 0.07 17.96 15.69
CA SER A 89 0.96 17.02 16.39
C SER A 89 0.33 15.65 16.64
N ASN A 90 -1.00 15.56 16.62
CA ASN A 90 -1.75 14.33 16.91
C ASN A 90 -2.70 13.89 15.79
N GLN A 91 -2.64 14.54 14.64
CA GLN A 91 -3.54 14.22 13.53
C GLN A 91 -2.81 14.28 12.20
N CYS A 92 -3.19 13.39 11.29
CA CYS A 92 -2.72 13.41 9.91
C CYS A 92 -3.85 13.02 8.95
N GLU A 93 -3.62 13.30 7.67
CA GLU A 93 -4.51 12.83 6.62
C GLU A 93 -3.71 11.92 5.70
N VAL A 94 -4.22 10.71 5.47
CA VAL A 94 -3.61 9.75 4.56
C VAL A 94 -4.45 9.68 3.29
N THR A 95 -3.80 9.87 2.16
CA THR A 95 -4.42 9.69 0.85
C THR A 95 -3.79 8.48 0.19
N CYS A 96 -4.60 7.48 -0.09
CA CYS A 96 -4.17 6.27 -0.80
C CYS A 96 -4.74 6.28 -2.21
N THR A 97 -3.87 6.14 -3.19
CA THR A 97 -4.22 6.07 -4.61
C THR A 97 -3.70 4.77 -5.18
N GLU A 98 -4.55 4.05 -5.89
CA GLU A 98 -4.15 2.83 -6.60
C GLU A 98 -4.55 2.96 -8.06
N THR A 99 -3.57 2.84 -8.95
CA THR A 99 -3.79 2.77 -10.41
C THR A 99 -3.53 1.35 -10.88
N ILE A 100 -4.28 0.94 -11.89
CA ILE A 100 -4.23 -0.42 -12.42
C ILE A 100 -3.99 -0.35 -13.92
N GLU A 101 -2.99 -1.10 -14.40
CA GLU A 101 -2.75 -1.30 -15.83
C GLU A 101 -2.89 -2.77 -16.15
N SER A 102 -3.57 -3.07 -17.26
CA SER A 102 -3.76 -4.44 -17.76
C SER A 102 -3.00 -4.63 -19.06
N HIS A 103 -2.54 -5.84 -19.28
CA HIS A 103 -1.88 -6.22 -20.54
C HIS A 103 -2.92 -6.77 -21.51
N GLY A 104 -3.28 -5.99 -22.54
CA GLY A 104 -4.21 -6.38 -23.58
C GLY A 104 -5.57 -5.70 -23.48
N PRO A 105 -6.23 -5.45 -24.65
CA PRO A 105 -7.49 -4.68 -24.70
C PRO A 105 -8.66 -5.34 -23.99
N MET A 106 -8.82 -6.65 -24.12
CA MET A 106 -9.94 -7.38 -23.52
C MET A 106 -9.83 -7.40 -21.99
N LEU A 107 -8.60 -7.61 -21.49
CA LEU A 107 -8.33 -7.61 -20.06
C LEU A 107 -8.57 -6.22 -19.47
N LYS A 108 -8.19 -5.18 -20.21
CA LYS A 108 -8.40 -3.79 -19.79
C LYS A 108 -9.88 -3.47 -19.59
N TYR A 109 -10.74 -3.94 -20.51
CA TYR A 109 -12.18 -3.74 -20.39
C TYR A 109 -12.75 -4.45 -19.16
N ASN A 110 -12.37 -5.71 -18.96
CA ASN A 110 -12.80 -6.49 -17.79
C ASN A 110 -12.30 -5.87 -16.50
N ASP A 111 -11.08 -5.33 -16.50
CA ASP A 111 -10.51 -4.67 -15.32
C ASP A 111 -11.29 -3.42 -14.94
N MET A 112 -11.82 -2.65 -15.89
CA MET A 112 -12.63 -1.47 -15.59
C MET A 112 -13.88 -1.86 -14.79
N LEU A 113 -14.58 -2.93 -15.21
CA LEU A 113 -15.76 -3.41 -14.50
C LEU A 113 -15.41 -4.00 -13.14
N THR A 114 -14.40 -4.88 -13.12
CA THR A 114 -13.93 -5.52 -11.89
C THR A 114 -13.36 -4.50 -10.91
N GLY A 115 -12.60 -3.53 -11.43
CA GLY A 115 -12.01 -2.47 -10.63
C GLY A 115 -13.03 -1.57 -9.95
N ALA A 116 -14.18 -1.31 -10.58
CA ALA A 116 -15.24 -0.51 -9.98
C ALA A 116 -15.84 -1.21 -8.75
N VAL A 117 -16.06 -2.52 -8.83
CA VAL A 117 -16.62 -3.32 -7.73
C VAL A 117 -15.59 -3.55 -6.64
N LEU A 118 -14.38 -4.01 -7.03
CA LEU A 118 -13.29 -4.27 -6.08
C LEU A 118 -12.78 -2.99 -5.43
N GLY A 119 -12.79 -1.88 -6.14
CA GLY A 119 -12.38 -0.58 -5.61
C GLY A 119 -13.21 -0.15 -4.41
N TRP A 120 -14.52 -0.37 -4.47
CA TRP A 120 -15.42 -0.05 -3.36
C TRP A 120 -15.12 -0.91 -2.13
N SER A 121 -14.94 -2.22 -2.34
CA SER A 121 -14.59 -3.17 -1.28
C SER A 121 -13.22 -2.86 -0.67
N LYS A 122 -12.23 -2.56 -1.51
CA LYS A 122 -10.89 -2.19 -1.07
C LYS A 122 -10.89 -0.91 -0.24
N ARG A 123 -11.67 0.10 -0.63
CA ARG A 123 -11.81 1.33 0.14
C ARG A 123 -12.32 1.06 1.55
N LYS A 124 -13.34 0.21 1.66
CA LYS A 124 -13.91 -0.15 2.94
C LYS A 124 -12.91 -0.86 3.84
N GLN A 125 -12.17 -1.81 3.27
CA GLN A 125 -11.12 -2.53 4.00
C GLN A 125 -10.00 -1.59 4.43
N LEU A 126 -9.55 -0.73 3.53
CA LEU A 126 -8.46 0.20 3.80
C LEU A 126 -8.82 1.19 4.90
N LYS A 127 -10.05 1.69 4.91
CA LYS A 127 -10.52 2.56 6.00
C LYS A 127 -10.40 1.85 7.33
N LYS A 128 -10.80 0.59 7.41
CA LYS A 128 -10.70 -0.22 8.63
C LYS A 128 -9.25 -0.41 9.06
N VAL A 129 -8.35 -0.69 8.12
CA VAL A 129 -6.93 -0.88 8.40
C VAL A 129 -6.31 0.41 8.94
N LEU A 130 -6.59 1.54 8.29
CA LEU A 130 -6.05 2.83 8.72
C LEU A 130 -6.58 3.23 10.10
N ASP A 131 -7.88 3.04 10.34
CA ASP A 131 -8.49 3.33 11.64
C ASP A 131 -7.90 2.44 12.73
N ALA A 132 -7.64 1.16 12.43
CA ALA A 132 -7.02 0.24 13.37
C ALA A 132 -5.58 0.65 13.70
N MET A 133 -4.83 1.12 12.72
CA MET A 133 -3.48 1.66 12.95
C MET A 133 -3.51 2.86 13.89
N ALA A 134 -4.41 3.81 13.61
CA ALA A 134 -4.54 5.01 14.42
C ALA A 134 -5.00 4.69 15.85
N ALA A 135 -5.84 3.67 16.02
CA ALA A 135 -6.35 3.27 17.34
C ALA A 135 -5.25 2.74 18.27
N THR A 136 -4.10 2.32 17.74
CA THR A 136 -2.97 1.85 18.55
C THR A 136 -2.10 3.00 19.07
N TYR A 137 -2.32 4.22 18.57
CA TYR A 137 -1.60 5.41 19.05
C TYR A 137 -2.15 5.85 20.40
N LYS A 138 -1.26 6.10 21.33
CA LYS A 138 -1.63 6.53 22.71
C LYS A 138 -1.06 7.88 23.03
#